data_ac9be0b61a2e17c780f109f9b67c96f2
#
_entry.id   ac9be0b61a2e17c780f109f9b67c96f2
#
_cell.length_a   1.000
_cell.length_b   1.000
_cell.length_c   1.000
_cell.angle_alpha   90.00
_cell.angle_beta   90.00
_cell.angle_gamma   90.00
#
_symmetry.space_group_name_H-M   'P 1'
#
loop_
_entity.id
_entity.type
_entity.pdbx_description
1 polymer ?
#
loop_
_entity_poly.entity_id
_entity_poly.type
_entity_poly.pdbx_seq_one_letter_code
_entity_poly.pdbx_strand_id
1 'polypeptide(L)'
;LRVFAVAFKEYTIEPSEYSSEALENEMIFIGLTGMIDPVRPEVKDAIVETKRAGITTIMITGDHKNTAVAIATELGILEQGQLAITGKELDAMSDEEFDKVLPNIRVYARVSPENKVRIVTAWKKTGLVVAMTGDGVNDAPSIKKADIGIAMGTGTDIAIDSADMVLVNGSLTGLDNAIKISKKALLIKYF
;
A
#
# COMPACT_ATOMS: atom_id res chain seq x y z
N LEU A 1 8.22 -3.73 10.94
CA LEU A 1 8.69 -3.48 12.31
C LEU A 1 9.79 -2.41 12.25
N ARG A 2 9.60 -1.28 12.91
CA ARG A 2 10.66 -0.31 13.18
C ARG A 2 11.24 -0.63 14.54
N VAL A 3 12.55 -0.79 14.63
CA VAL A 3 13.24 -1.14 15.86
C VAL A 3 14.07 0.05 16.29
N PHE A 4 13.96 0.42 17.57
CA PHE A 4 14.78 1.44 18.23
C PHE A 4 15.59 0.80 19.31
N ALA A 5 16.86 1.18 19.39
CA ALA A 5 17.69 0.91 20.55
C ALA A 5 17.48 2.05 21.58
N VAL A 6 17.35 1.68 22.84
CA VAL A 6 17.24 2.63 23.95
C VAL A 6 18.45 2.46 24.83
N ALA A 7 19.09 3.56 25.12
CA ALA A 7 20.25 3.62 26.02
C ALA A 7 20.16 4.89 26.88
N PHE A 8 20.84 4.91 28.00
CA PHE A 8 20.92 6.07 28.87
C PHE A 8 22.34 6.29 29.36
N LYS A 9 22.62 7.51 29.84
CA LYS A 9 23.85 7.86 30.50
C LYS A 9 23.51 8.79 31.68
N GLU A 10 24.12 8.54 32.84
CA GLU A 10 23.96 9.39 34.01
C GLU A 10 25.13 10.38 34.10
N TYR A 11 24.80 11.61 34.39
CA TYR A 11 25.78 12.68 34.63
C TYR A 11 25.72 13.12 36.06
N THR A 12 26.85 13.10 36.74
CA THR A 12 26.98 13.64 38.12
C THR A 12 27.11 15.16 38.13
N ILE A 13 27.50 15.76 37.02
CA ILE A 13 27.62 17.19 36.80
C ILE A 13 26.98 17.49 35.46
N GLU A 14 26.24 18.59 35.36
CA GLU A 14 25.60 19.01 34.13
C GLU A 14 26.63 19.15 32.99
N PRO A 15 26.39 18.55 31.82
CA PRO A 15 27.28 18.65 30.67
C PRO A 15 27.44 20.11 30.22
N SER A 16 28.64 20.49 29.89
CA SER A 16 28.93 21.84 29.36
C SER A 16 28.54 22.01 27.89
N GLU A 17 28.30 20.90 27.18
CA GLU A 17 27.94 20.87 25.79
C GLU A 17 26.86 19.79 25.52
N TYR A 18 25.88 20.14 24.69
CA TYR A 18 24.73 19.29 24.36
C TYR A 18 24.74 18.82 22.89
N SER A 19 25.95 18.49 22.36
CA SER A 19 26.11 17.86 21.05
C SER A 19 25.96 16.33 21.13
N SER A 20 25.58 15.68 20.03
CA SER A 20 25.53 14.23 19.98
C SER A 20 26.89 13.61 20.28
N GLU A 21 28.00 14.20 19.82
CA GLU A 21 29.37 13.75 20.06
C GLU A 21 29.72 13.79 21.55
N ALA A 22 29.24 14.81 22.30
CA ALA A 22 29.52 14.94 23.72
C ALA A 22 28.62 14.04 24.57
N LEU A 23 27.36 13.79 24.15
CA LEU A 23 26.37 13.09 24.97
C LEU A 23 26.23 11.60 24.62
N GLU A 24 26.32 11.24 23.34
CA GLU A 24 25.99 9.89 22.86
C GLU A 24 27.23 8.94 22.86
N ASN A 25 28.05 9.00 23.89
CA ASN A 25 29.18 8.11 24.10
C ASN A 25 29.06 7.40 25.44
N GLU A 26 29.65 6.22 25.57
CA GLU A 26 29.67 5.42 26.80
C GLU A 26 28.27 5.22 27.43
N MET A 27 27.27 5.06 26.60
CA MET A 27 25.88 4.89 27.02
C MET A 27 25.63 3.46 27.53
N ILE A 28 24.77 3.34 28.53
CA ILE A 28 24.30 2.06 29.06
C ILE A 28 23.10 1.60 28.22
N PHE A 29 23.24 0.48 27.52
CA PHE A 29 22.17 -0.10 26.73
C PHE A 29 21.08 -0.68 27.63
N ILE A 30 19.82 -0.23 27.42
CA ILE A 30 18.65 -0.73 28.15
C ILE A 30 18.00 -1.89 27.38
N GLY A 31 17.81 -1.72 26.08
CA GLY A 31 17.11 -2.72 25.28
C GLY A 31 16.67 -2.21 23.90
N LEU A 32 15.90 -3.05 23.24
CA LEU A 32 15.27 -2.74 21.97
C LEU A 32 13.76 -2.61 22.17
N THR A 33 13.16 -1.62 21.49
CA THR A 33 11.71 -1.52 21.36
C THR A 33 11.34 -1.62 19.88
N GLY A 34 10.29 -2.40 19.57
CA GLY A 34 9.80 -2.58 18.22
C GLY A 34 8.42 -1.97 18.07
N MET A 35 8.23 -1.15 17.04
CA MET A 35 6.92 -0.65 16.65
C MET A 35 6.43 -1.40 15.41
N ILE A 36 5.18 -1.86 15.46
CA ILE A 36 4.48 -2.45 14.34
C ILE A 36 3.16 -1.69 14.16
N ASP A 37 2.83 -1.40 12.92
CA ASP A 37 1.49 -0.95 12.56
C ASP A 37 0.69 -2.20 12.16
N PRO A 38 -0.25 -2.66 13.00
CA PRO A 38 -0.98 -3.88 12.74
C PRO A 38 -1.95 -3.68 11.57
N VAL A 39 -2.12 -4.74 10.79
CA VAL A 39 -3.16 -4.77 9.76
C VAL A 39 -4.53 -4.62 10.42
N ARG A 40 -5.39 -3.78 9.85
CA ARG A 40 -6.77 -3.64 10.33
C ARG A 40 -7.51 -4.97 10.16
N PRO A 41 -8.21 -5.47 11.19
CA PRO A 41 -8.86 -6.78 11.15
C PRO A 41 -9.81 -6.96 9.97
N GLU A 42 -10.57 -5.91 9.60
CA GLU A 42 -11.54 -5.92 8.51
C GLU A 42 -10.91 -6.07 7.12
N VAL A 43 -9.62 -5.78 6.96
CA VAL A 43 -8.94 -5.87 5.66
C VAL A 43 -8.81 -7.32 5.21
N LYS A 44 -8.56 -8.25 6.13
CA LYS A 44 -8.45 -9.67 5.80
C LYS A 44 -9.74 -10.22 5.20
N ASP A 45 -10.87 -9.88 5.80
CA ASP A 45 -12.19 -10.30 5.31
C ASP A 45 -12.49 -9.66 3.95
N ALA A 46 -12.15 -8.39 3.77
CA ALA A 46 -12.30 -7.69 2.49
C ALA A 46 -11.49 -8.37 1.36
N ILE A 47 -10.24 -8.81 1.64
CA ILE A 47 -9.42 -9.54 0.67
C ILE A 47 -10.04 -10.91 0.31
N VAL A 48 -10.61 -11.61 1.27
CA VAL A 48 -11.31 -12.87 1.01
C VAL A 48 -12.51 -12.64 0.09
N GLU A 49 -13.30 -11.60 0.34
CA GLU A 49 -14.46 -11.27 -0.51
C GLU A 49 -14.06 -10.82 -1.91
N THR A 50 -12.98 -10.01 -2.06
CA THR A 50 -12.47 -9.65 -3.39
C THR A 50 -12.02 -10.88 -4.20
N LYS A 51 -11.34 -11.84 -3.56
CA LYS A 51 -10.98 -13.12 -4.19
C LYS A 51 -12.20 -13.91 -4.64
N ARG A 52 -13.25 -14.01 -3.80
CA ARG A 52 -14.51 -14.67 -4.14
C ARG A 52 -15.22 -13.99 -5.33
N ALA A 53 -15.07 -12.67 -5.43
CA ALA A 53 -15.59 -11.89 -6.57
C ALA A 53 -14.76 -12.04 -7.85
N GLY A 54 -13.66 -12.81 -7.84
CA GLY A 54 -12.74 -12.96 -8.98
C GLY A 54 -11.81 -11.76 -9.18
N ILE A 55 -11.64 -10.90 -8.16
CA ILE A 55 -10.79 -9.72 -8.21
C ILE A 55 -9.39 -10.08 -7.71
N THR A 56 -8.39 -9.81 -8.52
CA THR A 56 -6.99 -9.93 -8.12
C THR A 56 -6.56 -8.69 -7.36
N THR A 57 -6.19 -8.85 -6.10
CA THR A 57 -5.69 -7.76 -5.25
C THR A 57 -4.18 -7.62 -5.41
N ILE A 58 -3.71 -6.40 -5.57
CA ILE A 58 -2.29 -6.04 -5.69
C ILE A 58 -1.98 -4.99 -4.62
N MET A 59 -0.92 -5.22 -3.87
CA MET A 59 -0.43 -4.27 -2.87
C MET A 59 0.62 -3.34 -3.48
N ILE A 60 0.39 -2.04 -3.36
CA ILE A 60 1.32 -1.00 -3.77
C ILE A 60 1.60 -0.11 -2.56
N THR A 61 2.87 -0.06 -2.12
CA THR A 61 3.22 0.65 -0.86
C THR A 61 4.56 1.36 -0.95
N GLY A 62 4.71 2.42 -0.14
CA GLY A 62 5.99 3.07 0.14
C GLY A 62 6.86 2.31 1.15
N ASP A 63 6.35 1.28 1.81
CA ASP A 63 7.05 0.51 2.82
C ASP A 63 8.21 -0.31 2.25
N HIS A 64 9.07 -0.77 3.17
CA HIS A 64 10.16 -1.67 2.83
C HIS A 64 9.63 -3.03 2.34
N LYS A 65 10.31 -3.63 1.35
CA LYS A 65 9.90 -4.89 0.70
C LYS A 65 9.58 -6.01 1.71
N ASN A 66 10.43 -6.20 2.72
CA ASN A 66 10.22 -7.25 3.73
C ASN A 66 8.95 -7.03 4.56
N THR A 67 8.62 -5.79 4.89
CA THR A 67 7.38 -5.43 5.60
C THR A 67 6.17 -5.68 4.71
N ALA A 68 6.23 -5.22 3.46
CA ALA A 68 5.16 -5.41 2.48
C ALA A 68 4.89 -6.89 2.19
N VAL A 69 5.94 -7.70 2.05
CA VAL A 69 5.83 -9.16 1.87
C VAL A 69 5.17 -9.82 3.07
N ALA A 70 5.60 -9.49 4.30
CA ALA A 70 5.01 -10.06 5.51
C ALA A 70 3.50 -9.76 5.61
N ILE A 71 3.11 -8.50 5.40
CA ILE A 71 1.71 -8.06 5.42
C ILE A 71 0.90 -8.73 4.30
N ALA A 72 1.43 -8.73 3.07
CA ALA A 72 0.74 -9.30 1.92
C ALA A 72 0.54 -10.82 2.06
N THR A 73 1.49 -11.53 2.68
CA THR A 73 1.38 -12.96 2.98
C THR A 73 0.34 -13.21 4.06
N GLU A 74 0.34 -12.44 5.15
CA GLU A 74 -0.65 -12.54 6.22
C GLU A 74 -2.07 -12.30 5.73
N LEU A 75 -2.25 -11.33 4.82
CA LEU A 75 -3.53 -11.01 4.18
C LEU A 75 -3.93 -12.00 3.08
N GLY A 76 -3.04 -12.89 2.66
CA GLY A 76 -3.26 -13.80 1.55
C GLY A 76 -3.28 -13.10 0.18
N ILE A 77 -2.69 -11.91 0.05
CA ILE A 77 -2.48 -11.23 -1.24
C ILE A 77 -1.32 -11.87 -1.99
N LEU A 78 -0.24 -12.21 -1.27
CA LEU A 78 0.95 -12.85 -1.82
C LEU A 78 0.96 -14.33 -1.47
N GLU A 79 0.98 -15.18 -2.49
CA GLU A 79 1.01 -16.64 -2.38
C GLU A 79 2.36 -17.21 -2.89
N GLN A 80 2.60 -18.49 -2.62
CA GLN A 80 3.82 -19.16 -3.07
C GLN A 80 3.95 -19.12 -4.61
N GLY A 81 5.13 -18.75 -5.09
CA GLY A 81 5.40 -18.61 -6.53
C GLY A 81 5.06 -17.24 -7.12
N GLN A 82 4.40 -16.36 -6.36
CA GLN A 82 4.14 -14.99 -6.78
C GLN A 82 5.29 -14.04 -6.39
N LEU A 83 5.36 -12.89 -7.03
CA LEU A 83 6.49 -11.98 -6.94
C LEU A 83 6.15 -10.73 -6.11
N ALA A 84 7.16 -10.28 -5.38
CA ALA A 84 7.21 -8.95 -4.77
C ALA A 84 8.43 -8.22 -5.33
N ILE A 85 8.24 -7.02 -5.87
CA ILE A 85 9.32 -6.19 -6.41
C ILE A 85 9.35 -4.81 -5.77
N THR A 86 10.48 -4.14 -5.86
CA THR A 86 10.64 -2.74 -5.43
C THR A 86 10.50 -1.79 -6.62
N GLY A 87 10.26 -0.50 -6.34
CA GLY A 87 10.29 0.55 -7.37
C GLY A 87 11.62 0.57 -8.14
N LYS A 88 12.76 0.34 -7.46
CA LYS A 88 14.07 0.22 -8.08
C LYS A 88 14.18 -0.94 -9.08
N GLU A 89 13.66 -2.11 -8.69
CA GLU A 89 13.61 -3.29 -9.59
C GLU A 89 12.69 -3.01 -10.77
N LEU A 90 11.56 -2.33 -10.55
CA LEU A 90 10.63 -1.92 -11.61
C LEU A 90 11.28 -0.91 -12.57
N ASP A 91 12.00 0.09 -12.06
CA ASP A 91 12.67 1.12 -12.87
C ASP A 91 13.80 0.54 -13.76
N ALA A 92 14.40 -0.55 -13.31
CA ALA A 92 15.45 -1.25 -14.07
C ALA A 92 14.92 -2.14 -15.22
N MET A 93 13.59 -2.40 -15.25
CA MET A 93 12.97 -3.22 -16.30
C MET A 93 12.51 -2.37 -17.48
N SER A 94 12.72 -2.87 -18.70
CA SER A 94 12.01 -2.37 -19.88
C SER A 94 10.50 -2.66 -19.77
N ASP A 95 9.70 -2.04 -20.61
CA ASP A 95 8.26 -2.30 -20.62
C ASP A 95 7.95 -3.74 -21.04
N GLU A 96 8.72 -4.29 -22.00
CA GLU A 96 8.56 -5.67 -22.47
C GLU A 96 8.95 -6.70 -21.39
N GLU A 97 9.97 -6.42 -20.59
CA GLU A 97 10.36 -7.26 -19.45
C GLU A 97 9.29 -7.20 -18.35
N PHE A 98 8.79 -6.00 -18.06
CA PHE A 98 7.75 -5.80 -17.07
C PHE A 98 6.45 -6.49 -17.46
N ASP A 99 5.99 -6.35 -18.72
CA ASP A 99 4.76 -6.98 -19.22
C ASP A 99 4.81 -8.52 -19.09
N LYS A 100 5.98 -9.16 -19.24
CA LYS A 100 6.16 -10.62 -19.06
C LYS A 100 5.97 -11.09 -17.63
N VAL A 101 6.43 -10.33 -16.64
CA VAL A 101 6.38 -10.71 -15.21
C VAL A 101 5.16 -10.15 -14.49
N LEU A 102 4.49 -9.15 -15.07
CA LEU A 102 3.33 -8.45 -14.53
C LEU A 102 2.26 -9.40 -13.95
N PRO A 103 1.83 -10.48 -14.64
CA PRO A 103 0.79 -11.38 -14.13
C PRO A 103 1.14 -12.09 -12.83
N ASN A 104 2.43 -12.20 -12.51
CA ASN A 104 2.91 -12.89 -11.32
C ASN A 104 3.21 -11.95 -10.15
N ILE A 105 3.26 -10.64 -10.37
CA ILE A 105 3.55 -9.68 -9.31
C ILE A 105 2.30 -9.37 -8.50
N ARG A 106 2.41 -9.45 -7.18
CA ARG A 106 1.32 -9.12 -6.23
C ARG A 106 1.69 -7.98 -5.28
N VAL A 107 2.98 -7.69 -5.13
CA VAL A 107 3.46 -6.65 -4.22
C VAL A 107 4.46 -5.75 -4.91
N TYR A 108 4.22 -4.44 -4.84
CA TYR A 108 5.13 -3.39 -5.24
C TYR A 108 5.50 -2.55 -4.02
N ALA A 109 6.77 -2.57 -3.62
CA ALA A 109 7.29 -1.91 -2.43
C ALA A 109 8.22 -0.75 -2.78
N ARG A 110 8.31 0.27 -1.94
CA ARG A 110 9.18 1.45 -2.16
C ARG A 110 8.97 2.09 -3.54
N VAL A 111 7.72 2.22 -3.96
CA VAL A 111 7.36 2.79 -5.26
C VAL A 111 7.13 4.29 -5.19
N SER A 112 7.54 4.99 -6.25
CA SER A 112 7.24 6.41 -6.47
C SER A 112 5.82 6.62 -7.03
N PRO A 113 5.29 7.85 -7.05
CA PRO A 113 4.03 8.15 -7.74
C PRO A 113 4.04 7.76 -9.22
N GLU A 114 5.16 7.95 -9.91
CA GLU A 114 5.35 7.58 -11.32
C GLU A 114 5.27 6.08 -11.52
N ASN A 115 5.88 5.31 -10.60
CA ASN A 115 5.76 3.85 -10.60
C ASN A 115 4.32 3.39 -10.46
N LYS A 116 3.50 4.04 -9.61
CA LYS A 116 2.08 3.71 -9.45
C LYS A 116 1.31 3.90 -10.76
N VAL A 117 1.56 4.99 -11.48
CA VAL A 117 0.96 5.25 -12.79
C VAL A 117 1.41 4.20 -13.82
N ARG A 118 2.71 3.83 -13.83
CA ARG A 118 3.27 2.80 -14.72
C ARG A 118 2.60 1.44 -14.47
N ILE A 119 2.44 1.04 -13.20
CA ILE A 119 1.78 -0.21 -12.79
C ILE A 119 0.33 -0.24 -13.29
N VAL A 120 -0.46 0.80 -13.00
CA VAL A 120 -1.85 0.90 -13.44
C VAL A 120 -1.94 0.84 -14.97
N THR A 121 -1.06 1.57 -15.67
CA THR A 121 -1.03 1.57 -17.14
C THR A 121 -0.72 0.20 -17.72
N ALA A 122 0.24 -0.54 -17.13
CA ALA A 122 0.60 -1.88 -17.58
C ALA A 122 -0.56 -2.86 -17.38
N TRP A 123 -1.22 -2.83 -16.23
CA TRP A 123 -2.40 -3.67 -16.00
C TRP A 123 -3.56 -3.35 -16.95
N LYS A 124 -3.82 -2.08 -17.26
CA LYS A 124 -4.85 -1.70 -18.25
C LYS A 124 -4.55 -2.24 -19.65
N LYS A 125 -3.28 -2.28 -20.07
CA LYS A 125 -2.88 -2.85 -21.35
C LYS A 125 -3.24 -4.33 -21.49
N THR A 126 -3.43 -5.07 -20.39
CA THR A 126 -3.86 -6.48 -20.42
C THR A 126 -5.33 -6.66 -20.81
N GLY A 127 -6.11 -5.58 -20.92
CA GLY A 127 -7.55 -5.62 -21.20
C GLY A 127 -8.42 -5.86 -19.96
N LEU A 128 -7.84 -5.95 -18.78
CA LEU A 128 -8.58 -6.07 -17.52
C LEU A 128 -9.05 -4.70 -17.04
N VAL A 129 -10.17 -4.67 -16.32
CA VAL A 129 -10.65 -3.47 -15.61
C VAL A 129 -9.82 -3.28 -14.35
N VAL A 130 -9.18 -2.14 -14.24
CA VAL A 130 -8.27 -1.79 -13.13
C VAL A 130 -8.92 -0.78 -12.20
N ALA A 131 -9.09 -1.15 -10.93
CA ALA A 131 -9.45 -0.23 -9.86
C ALA A 131 -8.18 0.15 -9.08
N MET A 132 -8.03 1.44 -8.76
CA MET A 132 -6.96 1.95 -7.92
C MET A 132 -7.53 2.62 -6.69
N THR A 133 -7.06 2.21 -5.50
CA THR A 133 -7.42 2.86 -4.24
C THR A 133 -6.24 3.65 -3.69
N GLY A 134 -6.52 4.79 -3.07
CA GLY A 134 -5.50 5.60 -2.40
C GLY A 134 -6.12 6.67 -1.52
N ASP A 135 -5.28 7.29 -0.68
CA ASP A 135 -5.67 8.33 0.28
C ASP A 135 -4.76 9.57 0.24
N GLY A 136 -3.63 9.47 -0.44
CA GLY A 136 -2.61 10.51 -0.49
C GLY A 136 -2.58 11.32 -1.80
N VAL A 137 -1.96 12.49 -1.73
CA VAL A 137 -1.67 13.33 -2.91
C VAL A 137 -0.89 12.54 -3.97
N ASN A 138 0.01 11.67 -3.53
CA ASN A 138 0.85 10.84 -4.39
C ASN A 138 0.07 9.74 -5.12
N ASP A 139 -1.16 9.45 -4.71
CA ASP A 139 -2.03 8.47 -5.33
C ASP A 139 -2.93 9.06 -6.42
N ALA A 140 -3.20 10.35 -6.34
CA ALA A 140 -4.13 11.05 -7.23
C ALA A 140 -3.88 10.79 -8.73
N PRO A 141 -2.63 10.84 -9.26
CA PRO A 141 -2.37 10.55 -10.67
C PRO A 141 -2.72 9.10 -11.07
N SER A 142 -2.46 8.13 -10.20
CA SER A 142 -2.76 6.71 -10.44
C SER A 142 -4.24 6.40 -10.25
N ILE A 143 -4.92 7.04 -9.29
CA ILE A 143 -6.38 6.99 -9.10
C ILE A 143 -7.07 7.46 -10.38
N LYS A 144 -6.70 8.65 -10.88
CA LYS A 144 -7.24 9.20 -12.11
C LYS A 144 -6.94 8.38 -13.37
N LYS A 145 -5.83 7.62 -13.36
CA LYS A 145 -5.41 6.79 -14.50
C LYS A 145 -6.15 5.46 -14.58
N ALA A 146 -6.63 4.94 -13.46
CA ALA A 146 -7.37 3.68 -13.38
C ALA A 146 -8.68 3.73 -14.20
N ASP A 147 -9.32 2.59 -14.41
CA ASP A 147 -10.68 2.54 -14.97
C ASP A 147 -11.72 2.87 -13.90
N ILE A 148 -11.39 2.61 -12.63
CA ILE A 148 -12.18 2.98 -11.46
C ILE A 148 -11.24 3.55 -10.41
N GLY A 149 -11.26 4.87 -10.25
CA GLY A 149 -10.53 5.56 -9.18
C GLY A 149 -11.32 5.54 -7.88
N ILE A 150 -10.72 5.12 -6.78
CA ILE A 150 -11.37 5.02 -5.47
C ILE A 150 -10.55 5.79 -4.45
N ALA A 151 -11.14 6.79 -3.79
CA ALA A 151 -10.51 7.50 -2.68
C ALA A 151 -11.10 7.07 -1.33
N MET A 152 -10.25 7.08 -0.31
CA MET A 152 -10.70 6.97 1.08
C MET A 152 -11.24 8.33 1.53
N GLY A 153 -12.41 8.38 2.16
CA GLY A 153 -13.01 9.62 2.64
C GLY A 153 -12.22 10.32 3.74
N THR A 154 -11.26 9.60 4.34
CA THR A 154 -10.26 10.15 5.28
C THR A 154 -8.98 10.63 4.59
N GLY A 155 -8.91 10.51 3.26
CA GLY A 155 -7.77 10.92 2.45
C GLY A 155 -7.72 12.42 2.20
N THR A 156 -6.76 12.83 1.37
CA THR A 156 -6.59 14.23 0.97
C THR A 156 -7.65 14.65 -0.04
N ASP A 157 -8.02 15.95 -0.05
CA ASP A 157 -8.97 16.51 -1.01
C ASP A 157 -8.56 16.21 -2.47
N ILE A 158 -7.26 16.26 -2.76
CA ILE A 158 -6.72 15.96 -4.10
C ILE A 158 -6.99 14.50 -4.52
N ALA A 159 -6.87 13.55 -3.60
CA ALA A 159 -7.20 12.15 -3.87
C ALA A 159 -8.71 11.99 -4.10
N ILE A 160 -9.53 12.64 -3.28
CA ILE A 160 -11.00 12.65 -3.38
C ILE A 160 -11.46 13.24 -4.71
N ASP A 161 -10.92 14.39 -5.11
CA ASP A 161 -11.26 15.05 -6.38
C ASP A 161 -10.81 14.26 -7.62
N SER A 162 -9.85 13.37 -7.46
CA SER A 162 -9.30 12.51 -8.54
C SER A 162 -10.06 11.20 -8.72
N ALA A 163 -10.97 10.85 -7.80
CA ALA A 163 -11.64 9.56 -7.75
C ALA A 163 -13.04 9.57 -8.36
N ASP A 164 -13.44 8.44 -8.94
CA ASP A 164 -14.81 8.19 -9.40
C ASP A 164 -15.74 7.80 -8.24
N MET A 165 -15.15 7.26 -7.15
CA MET A 165 -15.86 6.79 -5.97
C MET A 165 -15.12 7.18 -4.71
N VAL A 166 -15.87 7.57 -3.66
CA VAL A 166 -15.32 7.88 -2.34
C VAL A 166 -15.90 6.93 -1.30
N LEU A 167 -15.03 6.22 -0.58
CA LEU A 167 -15.40 5.39 0.56
C LEU A 167 -15.42 6.24 1.83
N VAL A 168 -16.56 6.84 2.14
CA VAL A 168 -16.73 7.88 3.18
C VAL A 168 -16.17 7.46 4.53
N ASN A 169 -16.38 6.20 4.94
CA ASN A 169 -15.91 5.68 6.23
C ASN A 169 -14.48 5.11 6.16
N GLY A 170 -13.77 5.24 5.03
CA GLY A 170 -12.43 4.68 4.86
C GLY A 170 -12.35 3.16 4.98
N SER A 171 -13.47 2.45 4.88
CA SER A 171 -13.53 1.00 5.01
C SER A 171 -13.65 0.32 3.65
N LEU A 172 -12.79 -0.67 3.40
CA LEU A 172 -12.82 -1.49 2.18
C LEU A 172 -14.10 -2.34 2.06
N THR A 173 -14.86 -2.56 3.14
CA THR A 173 -16.17 -3.21 3.08
C THR A 173 -17.19 -2.40 2.28
N GLY A 174 -16.97 -1.08 2.15
CA GLY A 174 -17.75 -0.21 1.27
C GLY A 174 -17.63 -0.59 -0.21
N LEU A 175 -16.49 -1.15 -0.62
CA LEU A 175 -16.27 -1.59 -1.99
C LEU A 175 -17.19 -2.77 -2.39
N ASP A 176 -17.34 -3.77 -1.52
CA ASP A 176 -18.27 -4.89 -1.74
C ASP A 176 -19.72 -4.39 -1.88
N ASN A 177 -20.13 -3.47 -1.03
CA ASN A 177 -21.45 -2.85 -1.12
C ASN A 177 -21.64 -2.07 -2.43
N ALA A 178 -20.64 -1.31 -2.86
CA ALA A 178 -20.70 -0.58 -4.13
C ALA A 178 -20.83 -1.52 -5.34
N ILE A 179 -20.08 -2.63 -5.35
CA ILE A 179 -20.19 -3.66 -6.41
C ILE A 179 -21.60 -4.29 -6.41
N LYS A 180 -22.13 -4.62 -5.23
CA LYS A 180 -23.50 -5.18 -5.12
C LYS A 180 -24.56 -4.20 -5.59
N ILE A 181 -24.44 -2.92 -5.26
CA ILE A 181 -25.36 -1.86 -5.71
C ILE A 181 -25.28 -1.70 -7.23
N SER A 182 -24.06 -1.63 -7.79
CA SER A 182 -23.85 -1.51 -9.23
C SER A 182 -24.48 -2.67 -10.01
N LYS A 183 -24.28 -3.90 -9.56
CA LYS A 183 -24.91 -5.09 -10.16
C LYS A 183 -26.44 -5.01 -10.12
N LYS A 184 -27.04 -4.57 -9.01
CA LYS A 184 -28.49 -4.40 -8.88
C LYS A 184 -29.00 -3.28 -9.78
N ALA A 185 -28.29 -2.16 -9.88
CA ALA A 185 -28.67 -1.04 -10.75
C ALA A 185 -28.67 -1.43 -12.24
N LEU A 186 -27.68 -2.24 -12.67
CA LEU A 186 -27.64 -2.78 -14.03
C LEU A 186 -28.84 -3.69 -14.34
N LEU A 187 -29.24 -4.54 -13.37
CA LEU A 187 -30.42 -5.40 -13.54
C LEU A 187 -31.72 -4.60 -13.73
N ILE A 188 -31.87 -3.48 -13.01
CA ILE A 188 -33.05 -2.60 -13.14
C ILE A 188 -33.10 -1.91 -14.51
N LYS A 189 -31.95 -1.64 -15.14
CA LYS A 189 -31.90 -0.95 -16.45
C LYS A 189 -32.33 -1.86 -17.62
N TYR A 190 -32.38 -3.16 -17.46
CA TYR A 190 -32.76 -4.14 -18.47
C TYR A 190 -34.17 -4.72 -18.28
N PHE A 191 -34.94 -4.21 -17.35
CA PHE A 191 -36.38 -4.43 -17.17
C PHE A 191 -37.14 -3.12 -17.38
#